data_5c7226400ee4951328ea418251505581
#
_entry.id   5c7226400ee4951328ea418251505581
#
_cell.length_a   1.000
_cell.length_b   1.000
_cell.length_c   1.000
_cell.angle_alpha   90.00
_cell.angle_beta   90.00
_cell.angle_gamma   90.00
#
_symmetry.space_group_name_H-M   'P 1'
#
loop_
_entity.id
_entity.type
_entity.pdbx_description
1 polymer ?
#
loop_
_entity_poly.entity_id
_entity_poly.type
_entity_poly.pdbx_seq_one_letter_code
_entity_poly.pdbx_strand_id
1 'polypeptide(L)'
;MKKIPDYPISITIKRVLHKKQDVLVIVFPYSDLIISKLKKLNGYYWSKTLHSWLCSFSEKKLAEIQHALKQEASFVLDTSLSVNPTIKSKKEKRNISYENKILIKQFVQYLKGKRYSESTIKTYFTFVADFINYIEPKPIKELIN
;
A
#
# COMPACT_ATOMS: atom_id res chain seq x y z
N MET A 1 21.76 -32.60 -7.01
CA MET A 1 20.55 -32.43 -7.86
C MET A 1 19.43 -31.87 -6.99
N LYS A 2 19.04 -30.61 -7.22
CA LYS A 2 17.88 -30.03 -6.53
C LYS A 2 16.61 -30.70 -7.11
N LYS A 3 15.82 -31.40 -6.27
CA LYS A 3 14.54 -31.97 -6.68
C LYS A 3 13.65 -30.87 -7.26
N ILE A 4 13.23 -31.03 -8.50
CA ILE A 4 12.13 -30.28 -9.09
C ILE A 4 10.88 -30.72 -8.33
N PRO A 5 10.12 -29.82 -7.70
CA PRO A 5 8.88 -30.21 -7.05
C PRO A 5 7.92 -30.78 -8.10
N ASP A 6 7.31 -31.92 -7.76
CA ASP A 6 6.42 -32.71 -8.62
C ASP A 6 5.03 -32.06 -8.84
N TYR A 7 4.83 -30.84 -8.32
CA TYR A 7 3.59 -30.09 -8.43
C TYR A 7 3.86 -28.65 -8.94
N PRO A 8 2.96 -28.05 -9.71
CA PRO A 8 3.14 -26.72 -10.25
C PRO A 8 3.29 -25.69 -9.12
N ILE A 9 4.31 -24.86 -9.21
CA ILE A 9 4.58 -23.80 -8.23
C ILE A 9 3.42 -22.80 -8.25
N SER A 10 2.84 -22.51 -7.09
CA SER A 10 1.79 -21.50 -6.99
C SER A 10 2.37 -20.08 -7.09
N ILE A 11 1.92 -19.33 -8.08
CA ILE A 11 2.27 -17.91 -8.28
C ILE A 11 1.05 -17.06 -8.00
N THR A 12 1.17 -16.15 -7.02
CA THR A 12 0.13 -15.15 -6.74
C THR A 12 0.47 -13.86 -7.47
N ILE A 13 -0.48 -13.33 -8.25
CA ILE A 13 -0.34 -12.05 -8.95
C ILE A 13 -1.32 -11.05 -8.35
N LYS A 14 -0.80 -9.90 -7.91
CA LYS A 14 -1.55 -8.79 -7.29
C LYS A 14 -1.32 -7.51 -8.08
N ARG A 15 -2.33 -6.64 -8.14
CA ARG A 15 -2.21 -5.30 -8.69
C ARG A 15 -2.08 -4.30 -7.56
N VAL A 16 -1.02 -3.48 -7.56
CA VAL A 16 -0.70 -2.55 -6.47
C VAL A 16 -0.23 -1.21 -7.04
N LEU A 17 -0.60 -0.13 -6.40
CA LEU A 17 -0.01 1.18 -6.69
C LEU A 17 1.31 1.33 -5.92
N HIS A 18 2.44 1.29 -6.62
CA HIS A 18 3.78 1.45 -6.06
C HIS A 18 4.46 2.68 -6.66
N LYS A 19 4.93 3.61 -5.82
CA LYS A 19 5.57 4.87 -6.26
C LYS A 19 4.74 5.65 -7.30
N LYS A 20 3.42 5.71 -7.10
CA LYS A 20 2.44 6.33 -8.02
C LYS A 20 2.32 5.63 -9.38
N GLN A 21 2.89 4.47 -9.55
CA GLN A 21 2.75 3.64 -10.74
C GLN A 21 1.90 2.41 -10.43
N ASP A 22 1.08 2.03 -11.38
CA ASP A 22 0.26 0.83 -11.33
C ASP A 22 1.10 -0.36 -11.76
N VAL A 23 1.33 -1.31 -10.84
CA VAL A 23 2.24 -2.43 -11.06
C VAL A 23 1.60 -3.76 -10.70
N LEU A 24 2.02 -4.80 -11.40
CA LEU A 24 1.82 -6.19 -11.00
C LEU A 24 2.92 -6.63 -10.05
N VAL A 25 2.53 -7.18 -8.91
CA VAL A 25 3.41 -7.82 -7.93
C VAL A 25 3.27 -9.33 -8.09
N ILE A 26 4.39 -10.01 -8.31
CA ILE A 26 4.46 -11.44 -8.57
C ILE A 26 5.12 -12.09 -7.37
N VAL A 27 4.36 -12.91 -6.65
CA VAL A 27 4.79 -13.59 -5.42
C VAL A 27 4.79 -15.09 -5.64
N PHE A 28 5.92 -15.75 -5.37
CA PHE A 28 6.09 -17.19 -5.49
C PHE A 28 7.20 -17.68 -4.56
N PRO A 29 7.20 -18.96 -4.16
CA PRO A 29 8.30 -19.58 -3.45
C PRO A 29 9.58 -19.51 -4.30
N TYR A 30 10.75 -19.41 -3.66
CA TYR A 30 12.02 -19.31 -4.38
C TYR A 30 12.16 -20.43 -5.42
N SER A 31 12.40 -20.05 -6.67
CA SER A 31 12.61 -20.95 -7.80
C SER A 31 13.54 -20.33 -8.84
N ASP A 32 14.72 -20.92 -9.02
CA ASP A 32 15.69 -20.49 -10.03
C ASP A 32 15.12 -20.54 -11.45
N LEU A 33 14.24 -21.51 -11.71
CA LEU A 33 13.58 -21.67 -13.00
C LEU A 33 12.66 -20.49 -13.32
N ILE A 34 11.77 -20.14 -12.36
CA ILE A 34 10.85 -18.99 -12.53
C ILE A 34 11.63 -17.69 -12.63
N ILE A 35 12.63 -17.49 -11.77
CA ILE A 35 13.50 -16.31 -11.81
C ILE A 35 14.20 -16.17 -13.16
N SER A 36 14.75 -17.25 -13.70
CA SER A 36 15.42 -17.25 -14.99
C SER A 36 14.49 -16.89 -16.14
N LYS A 37 13.24 -17.37 -16.09
CA LYS A 37 12.20 -17.02 -17.08
C LYS A 37 11.78 -15.56 -16.96
N LEU A 38 11.53 -15.06 -15.74
CA LEU A 38 11.18 -13.66 -15.50
C LEU A 38 12.27 -12.69 -15.96
N LYS A 39 13.56 -13.04 -15.77
CA LYS A 39 14.68 -12.24 -16.26
C LYS A 39 14.77 -12.15 -17.79
N LYS A 40 14.25 -13.15 -18.51
CA LYS A 40 14.19 -13.15 -19.98
C LYS A 40 13.04 -12.31 -20.52
N LEU A 41 12.02 -12.05 -19.72
CA LEU A 41 10.89 -11.21 -20.10
C LEU A 41 11.26 -9.74 -19.95
N ASN A 42 10.86 -8.92 -20.90
CA ASN A 42 11.16 -7.51 -20.89
C ASN A 42 10.25 -6.73 -19.90
N GLY A 43 10.86 -5.85 -19.10
CA GLY A 43 10.13 -4.96 -18.18
C GLY A 43 9.75 -5.60 -16.83
N TYR A 44 10.31 -6.77 -16.50
CA TYR A 44 10.21 -7.38 -15.18
C TYR A 44 11.46 -7.09 -14.36
N TYR A 45 11.29 -6.70 -13.09
CA TYR A 45 12.41 -6.35 -12.22
C TYR A 45 12.12 -6.71 -10.76
N TRP A 46 13.17 -6.91 -9.99
CA TRP A 46 13.10 -7.18 -8.56
C TRP A 46 12.99 -5.89 -7.74
N SER A 47 12.00 -5.79 -6.89
CA SER A 47 11.86 -4.67 -5.95
C SER A 47 12.40 -5.04 -4.58
N LYS A 48 13.45 -4.34 -4.13
CA LYS A 48 13.99 -4.50 -2.78
C LYS A 48 13.01 -4.04 -1.71
N THR A 49 12.14 -3.07 -2.00
CA THR A 49 11.16 -2.52 -1.05
C THR A 49 9.99 -3.47 -0.80
N LEU A 50 9.53 -4.15 -1.86
CA LEU A 50 8.40 -5.07 -1.77
C LEU A 50 8.83 -6.54 -1.68
N HIS A 51 10.15 -6.81 -1.74
CA HIS A 51 10.72 -8.17 -1.76
C HIS A 51 9.99 -9.09 -2.75
N SER A 52 9.71 -8.56 -3.95
CA SER A 52 8.91 -9.26 -4.97
C SER A 52 9.30 -8.82 -6.37
N TRP A 53 8.97 -9.63 -7.37
CA TRP A 53 9.10 -9.28 -8.77
C TRP A 53 7.95 -8.37 -9.19
N LEU A 54 8.27 -7.35 -9.97
CA LEU A 54 7.34 -6.34 -10.44
C LEU A 54 7.41 -6.17 -11.96
N CYS A 55 6.28 -5.77 -12.55
CA CYS A 55 6.24 -5.16 -13.87
C CYS A 55 5.12 -4.11 -13.90
N SER A 56 5.12 -3.21 -14.90
CA SER A 56 4.00 -2.28 -15.11
C SER A 56 2.71 -3.07 -15.40
N PHE A 57 1.59 -2.61 -14.83
CA PHE A 57 0.31 -3.23 -15.10
C PHE A 57 -0.10 -3.03 -16.55
N SER A 58 -0.36 -4.11 -17.24
CA SER A 58 -1.15 -4.16 -18.48
C SER A 58 -1.69 -5.58 -18.66
N GLU A 59 -2.82 -5.72 -19.33
CA GLU A 59 -3.40 -7.03 -19.66
C GLU A 59 -2.44 -7.89 -20.50
N LYS A 60 -1.67 -7.22 -21.38
CA LYS A 60 -0.62 -7.88 -22.17
C LYS A 60 0.46 -8.49 -21.28
N LYS A 61 0.91 -7.76 -20.25
CA LYS A 61 1.92 -8.24 -19.29
C LYS A 61 1.39 -9.38 -18.42
N LEU A 62 0.12 -9.32 -18.04
CA LEU A 62 -0.53 -10.40 -17.31
C LEU A 62 -0.61 -11.67 -18.19
N ALA A 63 -1.01 -11.55 -19.42
CA ALA A 63 -1.07 -12.67 -20.36
C ALA A 63 0.35 -13.22 -20.68
N GLU A 64 1.33 -12.35 -20.85
CA GLU A 64 2.74 -12.71 -21.12
C GLU A 64 3.32 -13.60 -20.02
N ILE A 65 3.15 -13.22 -18.76
CA ILE A 65 3.65 -14.01 -17.62
C ILE A 65 2.91 -15.35 -17.49
N GLN A 66 1.58 -15.35 -17.67
CA GLN A 66 0.79 -16.58 -17.63
C GLN A 66 1.22 -17.55 -18.74
N HIS A 67 1.43 -17.05 -19.95
CA HIS A 67 1.88 -17.87 -21.05
C HIS A 67 3.31 -18.41 -20.86
N ALA A 68 4.24 -17.55 -20.37
CA ALA A 68 5.64 -17.91 -20.17
C ALA A 68 5.85 -18.98 -19.09
N LEU A 69 4.96 -19.04 -18.08
CA LEU A 69 5.10 -19.92 -16.91
C LEU A 69 4.01 -21.00 -16.83
N LYS A 70 3.19 -21.14 -17.89
CA LYS A 70 2.03 -22.05 -17.93
C LYS A 70 2.37 -23.49 -17.58
N GLN A 71 3.55 -23.96 -17.93
CA GLN A 71 3.96 -25.36 -17.72
C GLN A 71 4.51 -25.61 -16.33
N GLU A 72 5.04 -24.58 -15.65
CA GLU A 72 5.75 -24.72 -14.38
C GLU A 72 4.97 -24.19 -13.18
N ALA A 73 3.91 -23.41 -13.41
CA ALA A 73 3.21 -22.73 -12.34
C ALA A 73 1.70 -22.76 -12.50
N SER A 74 1.03 -22.83 -11.36
CA SER A 74 -0.39 -22.50 -11.22
C SER A 74 -0.53 -21.04 -10.79
N PHE A 75 -1.55 -20.33 -11.32
CA PHE A 75 -1.74 -18.91 -11.04
C PHE A 75 -2.90 -18.69 -10.10
N VAL A 76 -2.67 -17.93 -9.03
CA VAL A 76 -3.70 -17.37 -8.16
C VAL A 76 -3.80 -15.88 -8.46
N LEU A 77 -4.90 -15.47 -9.08
CA LEU A 77 -5.17 -14.07 -9.40
C LEU A 77 -5.89 -13.43 -8.23
N ASP A 78 -5.28 -12.38 -7.67
CA ASP A 78 -5.88 -11.62 -6.58
C ASP A 78 -7.01 -10.73 -7.10
N THR A 79 -8.06 -10.52 -6.28
CA THR A 79 -9.20 -9.67 -6.61
C THR A 79 -8.81 -8.22 -6.94
N SER A 80 -7.62 -7.78 -6.48
CA SER A 80 -7.07 -6.46 -6.83
C SER A 80 -6.84 -6.24 -8.33
N LEU A 81 -6.77 -7.32 -9.13
CA LEU A 81 -6.63 -7.23 -10.58
C LEU A 81 -7.87 -6.66 -11.26
N SER A 82 -9.06 -6.90 -10.69
CA SER A 82 -10.35 -6.43 -11.23
C SER A 82 -10.69 -5.00 -10.77
N VAL A 83 -9.98 -4.47 -9.77
CA VAL A 83 -10.23 -3.15 -9.20
C VAL A 83 -9.06 -2.24 -9.57
N ASN A 84 -9.36 -1.04 -10.09
CA ASN A 84 -8.32 -0.03 -10.21
C ASN A 84 -7.70 0.20 -8.83
N PRO A 85 -6.35 0.09 -8.67
CA PRO A 85 -5.73 0.33 -7.38
C PRO A 85 -6.08 1.75 -6.98
N THR A 86 -6.97 1.85 -6.01
CA THR A 86 -7.40 3.13 -5.48
C THR A 86 -6.14 3.80 -4.93
N ILE A 87 -5.76 4.93 -5.51
CA ILE A 87 -4.93 5.89 -4.80
C ILE A 87 -5.58 5.97 -3.43
N LYS A 88 -4.88 5.53 -2.37
CA LYS A 88 -5.37 5.60 -0.98
C LYS A 88 -6.15 6.88 -0.87
N SER A 89 -7.43 6.76 -0.62
CA SER A 89 -8.43 7.79 -0.72
C SER A 89 -7.84 9.12 -0.28
N LYS A 90 -7.98 10.13 -1.13
CA LYS A 90 -7.80 11.54 -0.78
C LYS A 90 -8.32 11.63 0.65
N LYS A 91 -7.45 11.85 1.65
CA LYS A 91 -7.84 11.89 3.06
C LYS A 91 -9.14 12.65 3.11
N GLU A 92 -10.23 12.01 3.51
CA GLU A 92 -11.52 12.66 3.63
C GLU A 92 -11.27 13.95 4.38
N LYS A 93 -11.73 15.07 3.81
CA LYS A 93 -11.51 16.37 4.44
C LYS A 93 -12.19 16.26 5.80
N ARG A 94 -11.39 16.32 6.88
CA ARG A 94 -11.89 16.33 8.24
C ARG A 94 -12.95 17.42 8.35
N ASN A 95 -14.15 17.04 8.72
CA ASN A 95 -15.25 17.99 8.94
C ASN A 95 -15.23 18.45 10.40
N ILE A 96 -14.31 19.35 10.71
CA ILE A 96 -14.07 19.87 12.06
C ILE A 96 -14.72 21.25 12.17
N SER A 97 -15.52 21.46 13.21
CA SER A 97 -16.16 22.74 13.52
C SER A 97 -15.12 23.84 13.73
N TYR A 98 -15.55 25.09 13.57
CA TYR A 98 -14.67 26.25 13.77
C TYR A 98 -14.08 26.33 15.18
N GLU A 99 -14.90 26.04 16.20
CA GLU A 99 -14.47 26.03 17.60
C GLU A 99 -13.38 24.98 17.86
N ASN A 100 -13.57 23.77 17.36
CA ASN A 100 -12.62 22.69 17.50
C ASN A 100 -11.32 22.97 16.71
N LYS A 101 -11.37 23.67 15.59
CA LYS A 101 -10.16 24.14 14.89
C LYS A 101 -9.34 25.11 15.72
N ILE A 102 -9.98 25.99 16.49
CA ILE A 102 -9.28 26.90 17.41
C ILE A 102 -8.55 26.11 18.49
N LEU A 103 -9.24 25.14 19.11
CA LEU A 103 -8.63 24.29 20.15
C LEU A 103 -7.42 23.50 19.63
N ILE A 104 -7.53 22.92 18.43
CA ILE A 104 -6.38 22.25 17.79
C ILE A 104 -5.21 23.21 17.58
N LYS A 105 -5.50 24.45 17.14
CA LYS A 105 -4.45 25.45 16.92
C LYS A 105 -3.77 25.85 18.25
N GLN A 106 -4.52 26.01 19.30
CA GLN A 106 -3.99 26.29 20.66
C GLN A 106 -3.12 25.12 21.14
N PHE A 107 -3.56 23.89 20.96
CA PHE A 107 -2.78 22.69 21.29
C PHE A 107 -1.47 22.63 20.54
N VAL A 108 -1.47 22.92 19.23
CA VAL A 108 -0.21 22.99 18.43
C VAL A 108 0.73 24.08 18.96
N GLN A 109 0.21 25.25 19.34
CA GLN A 109 1.00 26.33 19.93
C GLN A 109 1.61 25.91 21.29
N TYR A 110 0.85 25.21 22.12
CA TYR A 110 1.33 24.65 23.37
C TYR A 110 2.51 23.67 23.13
N LEU A 111 2.38 22.76 22.17
CA LEU A 111 3.46 21.82 21.82
C LEU A 111 4.72 22.54 21.32
N LYS A 112 4.55 23.61 20.51
CA LYS A 112 5.66 24.46 20.07
C LYS A 112 6.35 25.16 21.26
N GLY A 113 5.58 25.66 22.21
CA GLY A 113 6.08 26.25 23.45
C GLY A 113 6.89 25.27 24.30
N LYS A 114 6.54 23.99 24.27
CA LYS A 114 7.27 22.89 24.91
C LYS A 114 8.50 22.41 24.12
N ARG A 115 8.82 23.05 22.99
CA ARG A 115 9.97 22.76 22.12
C ARG A 115 9.99 21.34 21.55
N TYR A 116 8.82 20.75 21.31
CA TYR A 116 8.74 19.47 20.58
C TYR A 116 9.21 19.66 19.13
N SER A 117 9.80 18.59 18.56
CA SER A 117 10.23 18.59 17.15
C SER A 117 9.00 18.72 16.20
N GLU A 118 9.23 19.27 15.01
CA GLU A 118 8.14 19.42 14.02
C GLU A 118 7.49 18.08 13.65
N SER A 119 8.27 17.00 13.57
CA SER A 119 7.74 15.67 13.29
C SER A 119 6.82 15.18 14.42
N THR A 120 7.20 15.42 15.68
CA THR A 120 6.40 15.10 16.86
C THR A 120 5.10 15.90 16.86
N ILE A 121 5.18 17.22 16.63
CA ILE A 121 4.00 18.10 16.56
C ILE A 121 3.05 17.63 15.46
N LYS A 122 3.57 17.27 14.29
CA LYS A 122 2.76 16.77 13.17
C LYS A 122 2.05 15.46 13.51
N THR A 123 2.70 14.57 14.23
CA THR A 123 2.13 13.30 14.69
C THR A 123 0.98 13.56 15.66
N TYR A 124 1.20 14.34 16.71
CA TYR A 124 0.17 14.70 17.68
C TYR A 124 -1.01 15.46 17.04
N PHE A 125 -0.72 16.42 16.17
CA PHE A 125 -1.76 17.11 15.40
C PHE A 125 -2.64 16.13 14.63
N THR A 126 -2.04 15.13 13.96
CA THR A 126 -2.81 14.15 13.18
C THR A 126 -3.74 13.35 14.07
N PHE A 127 -3.24 12.81 15.20
CA PHE A 127 -4.06 12.04 16.13
C PHE A 127 -5.19 12.87 16.76
N VAL A 128 -4.88 14.09 17.23
CA VAL A 128 -5.89 14.96 17.84
C VAL A 128 -6.95 15.39 16.83
N ALA A 129 -6.54 15.73 15.60
CA ALA A 129 -7.48 16.12 14.56
C ALA A 129 -8.37 14.95 14.09
N ASP A 130 -7.83 13.71 14.04
CA ASP A 130 -8.61 12.52 13.71
C ASP A 130 -9.59 12.17 14.85
N PHE A 131 -9.16 12.27 16.11
CA PHE A 131 -10.02 12.08 17.28
C PHE A 131 -11.16 13.09 17.30
N ILE A 132 -10.88 14.38 17.12
CA ILE A 132 -11.91 15.44 17.10
C ILE A 132 -12.89 15.21 15.93
N ASN A 133 -12.41 14.83 14.76
CA ASN A 133 -13.28 14.51 13.63
C ASN A 133 -14.18 13.30 13.90
N TYR A 134 -13.71 12.34 14.71
CA TYR A 134 -14.49 11.16 15.09
C TYR A 134 -15.62 11.51 16.08
N ILE A 135 -15.37 12.42 17.02
CA ILE A 135 -16.35 12.80 18.05
C ILE A 135 -17.32 13.91 17.60
N GLU A 136 -17.05 14.58 16.47
CA GLU A 136 -18.03 15.54 15.91
C GLU A 136 -19.41 14.87 15.70
N PRO A 137 -20.51 15.52 16.07
CA PRO A 137 -20.65 16.93 16.39
C PRO A 137 -20.55 17.32 17.87
N LYS A 138 -20.09 16.44 18.78
CA LYS A 138 -20.01 16.75 20.20
C LYS A 138 -18.86 17.72 20.51
N PRO A 139 -19.10 18.87 21.16
CA PRO A 139 -18.00 19.74 21.58
C PRO A 139 -17.18 19.07 22.68
N ILE A 140 -15.85 19.22 22.59
CA ILE A 140 -14.89 18.61 23.55
C ILE A 140 -15.24 18.96 25.01
N LYS A 141 -15.81 20.15 25.26
CA LYS A 141 -16.22 20.60 26.58
C LYS A 141 -17.26 19.69 27.23
N GLU A 142 -18.07 18.97 26.47
CA GLU A 142 -19.08 18.04 26.97
C GLU A 142 -18.52 16.65 27.31
N LEU A 143 -17.26 16.35 26.92
CA LEU A 143 -16.64 15.08 27.23
C LEU A 143 -15.92 15.05 28.58
N ILE A 144 -15.85 16.21 29.28
CA ILE A 144 -15.08 16.38 30.53
C ILE A 144 -16.01 16.42 31.76
N ASN A 145 -17.31 16.28 31.57
CA ASN A 145 -18.31 16.21 32.68
C ASN A 145 -18.75 14.78 32.93
#